data_122bf554a10f0917bde0f6f56f9722b4
#
_entry.id   122bf554a10f0917bde0f6f56f9722b4
#
_cell.length_a   1.000
_cell.length_b   1.000
_cell.length_c   1.000
_cell.angle_alpha   90.00
_cell.angle_beta   90.00
_cell.angle_gamma   90.00
#
_symmetry.space_group_name_H-M   'P 1'
#
loop_
_entity.id
_entity.type
_entity.pdbx_description
1 polymer ?
#
loop_
_entity_poly.entity_id
_entity_poly.type
_entity_poly.pdbx_seq_one_letter_code
_entity_poly.pdbx_strand_id
1 'polypeptide(L)'
;KRYFSPAKINLFLSITEKRPDGFHNLASLFQAVSLGDWLTFTPSQEDQVECNEPSIPLDENNLVCQALTVFRKKTGNKQPFHIKIEKNIPHQAGLGGANSNAATTLWALNELTKSQMTPFELFECSKELHSDTPFFFSQGTAFCQGTGEIVTEASLPKREVWIIKPKIGLST
;
A
#
# COMPACT_ATOMS: atom_id res chain seq x y z
N LYS A 1 -16.25 6.49 -6.46
CA LYS A 1 -16.22 5.03 -6.32
C LYS A 1 -15.43 4.65 -5.07
N ARG A 2 -15.80 3.54 -4.38
CA ARG A 2 -15.19 3.11 -3.13
C ARG A 2 -14.42 1.81 -3.32
N TYR A 3 -13.21 1.73 -2.77
CA TYR A 3 -12.27 0.60 -2.89
C TYR A 3 -11.83 0.12 -1.52
N PHE A 4 -11.72 -1.18 -1.35
CA PHE A 4 -11.17 -1.81 -0.16
C PHE A 4 -9.64 -1.89 -0.28
N SER A 5 -8.94 -1.55 0.79
CA SER A 5 -7.48 -1.51 0.90
C SER A 5 -7.06 -2.40 2.06
N PRO A 6 -6.66 -3.67 1.81
CA PRO A 6 -6.42 -4.67 2.85
C PRO A 6 -5.15 -4.39 3.65
N ALA A 7 -5.12 -4.80 4.91
CA ALA A 7 -3.88 -4.91 5.67
C ALA A 7 -3.08 -6.15 5.25
N LYS A 8 -1.80 -6.19 5.63
CA LYS A 8 -0.95 -7.40 5.53
C LYS A 8 -0.44 -7.80 6.91
N ILE A 9 -0.09 -9.07 7.04
CA ILE A 9 0.69 -9.59 8.16
C ILE A 9 1.94 -10.30 7.62
N ASN A 10 2.95 -10.41 8.46
CA ASN A 10 4.11 -11.24 8.20
C ASN A 10 3.89 -12.60 8.89
N LEU A 11 3.74 -13.67 8.11
CA LEU A 11 3.62 -15.04 8.66
C LEU A 11 4.95 -15.54 9.18
N PHE A 12 6.05 -15.10 8.59
CA PHE A 12 7.38 -15.10 9.18
C PHE A 12 8.16 -13.89 8.67
N LEU A 13 9.22 -13.52 9.36
CA LEU A 13 10.17 -12.49 8.97
C LEU A 13 11.56 -12.91 9.44
N SER A 14 12.52 -12.92 8.53
CA SER A 14 13.93 -13.12 8.80
C SER A 14 14.75 -11.99 8.20
N ILE A 15 15.62 -11.39 8.99
CA ILE A 15 16.65 -10.46 8.49
C ILE A 15 17.80 -11.32 8.02
N THR A 16 18.12 -11.26 6.72
CA THR A 16 19.14 -12.14 6.12
C THR A 16 20.51 -11.47 6.05
N GLU A 17 20.54 -10.13 5.89
CA GLU A 17 21.80 -9.41 5.75
C GLU A 17 21.60 -7.93 6.11
N LYS A 18 22.62 -7.30 6.71
CA LYS A 18 22.71 -5.85 6.84
C LYS A 18 23.45 -5.28 5.63
N ARG A 19 22.81 -4.38 4.90
CA ARG A 19 23.36 -3.76 3.69
C ARG A 19 24.29 -2.59 4.02
N PRO A 20 25.24 -2.26 3.13
CA PRO A 20 26.12 -1.09 3.30
C PRO A 20 25.37 0.26 3.33
N ASP A 21 24.18 0.33 2.71
CA ASP A 21 23.33 1.52 2.68
C ASP A 21 22.52 1.74 3.99
N GLY A 22 22.73 0.88 5.00
CA GLY A 22 22.06 0.93 6.29
C GLY A 22 20.73 0.18 6.37
N PHE A 23 20.16 -0.23 5.24
CA PHE A 23 18.98 -1.09 5.18
C PHE A 23 19.33 -2.55 5.48
N HIS A 24 18.30 -3.37 5.64
CA HIS A 24 18.44 -4.80 5.86
C HIS A 24 17.74 -5.57 4.72
N ASN A 25 18.42 -6.57 4.19
CA ASN A 25 17.76 -7.57 3.38
C ASN A 25 16.91 -8.45 4.27
N LEU A 26 15.69 -8.72 3.85
CA LEU A 26 14.74 -9.58 4.57
C LEU A 26 14.26 -10.73 3.68
N ALA A 27 13.77 -11.76 4.33
CA ALA A 27 12.95 -12.81 3.73
C ALA A 27 11.69 -12.93 4.58
N SER A 28 10.54 -12.73 3.97
CA SER A 28 9.26 -12.74 4.68
C SER A 28 8.15 -13.32 3.81
N LEU A 29 7.19 -13.96 4.44
CA LEU A 29 5.96 -14.35 3.79
C LEU A 29 4.84 -13.41 4.21
N PHE A 30 4.42 -12.55 3.29
CA PHE A 30 3.34 -11.61 3.50
C PHE A 30 2.00 -12.25 3.16
N GLN A 31 1.00 -11.93 3.95
CA GLN A 31 -0.38 -12.36 3.75
C GLN A 31 -1.32 -11.16 3.92
N ALA A 32 -2.13 -10.88 2.89
CA ALA A 32 -3.24 -9.94 3.01
C ALA A 32 -4.34 -10.53 3.89
N VAL A 33 -4.98 -9.69 4.70
CA VAL A 33 -6.04 -10.08 5.63
C VAL A 33 -7.32 -9.29 5.39
N SER A 34 -8.43 -9.72 5.97
CA SER A 34 -9.74 -9.07 5.82
C SER A 34 -9.91 -7.76 6.60
N LEU A 35 -8.99 -7.41 7.49
CA LEU A 35 -8.89 -6.05 8.03
C LEU A 35 -8.42 -5.11 6.93
N GLY A 36 -9.04 -3.96 6.78
CA GLY A 36 -8.64 -3.01 5.75
C GLY A 36 -9.28 -1.64 5.88
N ASP A 37 -8.70 -0.67 5.19
CA ASP A 37 -9.22 0.67 5.03
C ASP A 37 -10.18 0.75 3.85
N TRP A 38 -10.89 1.86 3.75
CA TRP A 38 -11.69 2.16 2.58
C TRP A 38 -11.27 3.50 1.99
N LEU A 39 -11.08 3.52 0.67
CA LEU A 39 -10.77 4.73 -0.08
C LEU A 39 -11.93 5.05 -1.01
N THR A 40 -12.48 6.26 -0.90
CA THR A 40 -13.52 6.76 -1.80
C THR A 40 -12.95 7.85 -2.70
N PHE A 41 -13.06 7.65 -4.01
CA PHE A 41 -12.61 8.60 -5.03
C PHE A 41 -13.81 9.27 -5.68
N THR A 42 -13.81 10.59 -5.69
CA THR A 42 -14.82 11.42 -6.35
C THR A 42 -14.11 12.43 -7.28
N PRO A 43 -14.45 12.52 -8.56
CA PRO A 43 -13.94 13.58 -9.42
C PRO A 43 -14.23 14.96 -8.81
N SER A 44 -13.26 15.86 -8.87
CA SER A 44 -13.34 17.20 -8.30
C SER A 44 -12.68 18.24 -9.19
N GLN A 45 -12.65 19.52 -8.77
CA GLN A 45 -11.95 20.59 -9.50
C GLN A 45 -10.47 20.68 -9.13
N GLU A 46 -10.12 20.25 -7.92
CA GLU A 46 -8.75 20.19 -7.40
C GLU A 46 -8.54 18.91 -6.59
N ASP A 47 -7.29 18.56 -6.33
CA ASP A 47 -6.98 17.42 -5.49
C ASP A 47 -7.22 17.76 -4.02
N GLN A 48 -7.93 16.86 -3.36
CA GLN A 48 -8.16 16.93 -1.93
C GLN A 48 -8.06 15.53 -1.33
N VAL A 49 -7.34 15.40 -0.22
CA VAL A 49 -7.26 14.16 0.55
C VAL A 49 -7.82 14.41 1.94
N GLU A 50 -8.71 13.55 2.38
CA GLU A 50 -9.29 13.56 3.74
C GLU A 50 -9.04 12.23 4.43
N CYS A 51 -8.85 12.27 5.74
CA CYS A 51 -8.68 11.08 6.57
C CYS A 51 -9.39 11.25 7.91
N ASN A 52 -10.05 10.20 8.40
CA ASN A 52 -10.67 10.18 9.73
C ASN A 52 -9.65 10.00 10.87
N GLU A 53 -8.37 9.78 10.58
CA GLU A 53 -7.29 9.65 11.57
C GLU A 53 -6.42 10.92 11.52
N PRO A 54 -6.52 11.82 12.53
CA PRO A 54 -5.84 13.11 12.51
C PRO A 54 -4.30 13.04 12.54
N SER A 55 -3.73 11.92 12.96
CA SER A 55 -2.28 11.72 13.01
C SER A 55 -1.66 11.41 11.64
N ILE A 56 -2.48 11.17 10.62
CA ILE A 56 -2.02 10.87 9.26
C ILE A 56 -1.80 12.21 8.51
N PRO A 57 -0.60 12.47 7.97
CA PRO A 57 -0.37 13.66 7.14
C PRO A 57 -1.22 13.59 5.87
N LEU A 58 -1.68 14.75 5.39
CA LEU A 58 -2.50 14.87 4.18
C LEU A 58 -1.77 15.60 3.04
N ASP A 59 -0.46 15.76 3.17
CA ASP A 59 0.45 16.41 2.23
C ASP A 59 1.32 15.39 1.45
N GLU A 60 2.42 15.85 0.89
CA GLU A 60 3.38 15.04 0.13
C GLU A 60 4.02 13.89 0.91
N ASN A 61 3.94 13.89 2.24
CA ASN A 61 4.42 12.79 3.07
C ASN A 61 3.41 11.62 3.12
N ASN A 62 2.20 11.81 2.62
CA ASN A 62 1.21 10.75 2.51
C ASN A 62 1.44 9.93 1.24
N LEU A 63 1.56 8.60 1.38
CA LEU A 63 1.76 7.70 0.24
C LEU A 63 0.61 7.74 -0.78
N VAL A 64 -0.60 8.13 -0.41
CA VAL A 64 -1.72 8.36 -1.35
C VAL A 64 -1.42 9.56 -2.25
N CYS A 65 -0.89 10.66 -1.70
CA CYS A 65 -0.49 11.84 -2.46
C CYS A 65 0.71 11.53 -3.38
N GLN A 66 1.66 10.73 -2.89
CA GLN A 66 2.78 10.27 -3.70
C GLN A 66 2.31 9.36 -4.84
N ALA A 67 1.35 8.48 -4.60
CA ALA A 67 0.76 7.62 -5.63
C ALA A 67 0.07 8.43 -6.74
N LEU A 68 -0.66 9.50 -6.39
CA LEU A 68 -1.19 10.47 -7.38
C LEU A 68 -0.08 11.04 -8.26
N THR A 69 1.02 11.47 -7.63
CA THR A 69 2.17 12.07 -8.33
C THR A 69 2.83 11.06 -9.28
N VAL A 70 3.13 9.85 -8.80
CA VAL A 70 3.74 8.77 -9.60
C VAL A 70 2.82 8.40 -10.77
N PHE A 71 1.54 8.20 -10.51
CA PHE A 71 0.56 7.85 -11.55
C PHE A 71 0.50 8.90 -12.67
N ARG A 72 0.43 10.19 -12.30
CA ARG A 72 0.39 11.30 -13.25
C ARG A 72 1.66 11.44 -14.08
N LYS A 73 2.82 11.24 -13.45
CA LYS A 73 4.10 11.23 -14.13
C LYS A 73 4.15 10.15 -15.22
N LYS A 74 3.58 8.98 -14.96
CA LYS A 74 3.57 7.84 -15.89
C LYS A 74 2.53 7.97 -16.99
N THR A 75 1.34 8.49 -16.68
CA THR A 75 0.21 8.50 -17.62
C THR A 75 -0.03 9.84 -18.31
N GLY A 76 0.50 10.93 -17.76
CA GLY A 76 0.16 12.30 -18.18
C GLY A 76 -1.26 12.74 -17.79
N ASN A 77 -2.04 11.88 -17.15
CA ASN A 77 -3.41 12.18 -16.74
C ASN A 77 -3.40 13.19 -15.59
N LYS A 78 -4.17 14.28 -15.73
CA LYS A 78 -4.23 15.38 -14.77
C LYS A 78 -5.60 15.50 -14.08
N GLN A 79 -6.49 14.53 -14.26
CA GLN A 79 -7.81 14.59 -13.64
C GLN A 79 -7.69 14.66 -12.11
N PRO A 80 -8.28 15.67 -11.46
CA PRO A 80 -8.23 15.79 -10.02
C PRO A 80 -9.31 14.97 -9.33
N PHE A 81 -9.01 14.56 -8.10
CA PHE A 81 -9.90 13.76 -7.27
C PHE A 81 -9.96 14.27 -5.83
N HIS A 82 -11.15 14.22 -5.26
CA HIS A 82 -11.33 14.20 -3.82
C HIS A 82 -11.25 12.74 -3.34
N ILE A 83 -10.25 12.44 -2.51
CA ILE A 83 -9.97 11.11 -1.97
C ILE A 83 -10.23 11.11 -0.47
N LYS A 84 -11.24 10.35 -0.05
CA LYS A 84 -11.53 10.15 1.37
C LYS A 84 -10.99 8.80 1.83
N ILE A 85 -10.16 8.83 2.87
CA ILE A 85 -9.55 7.64 3.50
C ILE A 85 -10.29 7.36 4.81
N GLU A 86 -10.94 6.22 4.90
CA GLU A 86 -11.53 5.69 6.13
C GLU A 86 -10.57 4.66 6.73
N LYS A 87 -9.76 5.10 7.71
CA LYS A 87 -8.75 4.27 8.36
C LYS A 87 -9.39 3.34 9.38
N ASN A 88 -9.19 2.03 9.19
CA ASN A 88 -9.50 0.96 10.13
C ASN A 88 -8.25 0.16 10.50
N ILE A 89 -7.20 0.22 9.65
CA ILE A 89 -5.92 -0.40 9.95
C ILE A 89 -5.19 0.48 10.97
N PRO A 90 -4.81 -0.07 12.15
CA PRO A 90 -4.09 0.68 13.15
C PRO A 90 -2.79 1.28 12.60
N HIS A 91 -2.54 2.56 12.91
CA HIS A 91 -1.31 3.24 12.53
C HIS A 91 -0.10 2.69 13.30
N GLN A 92 1.09 2.67 12.68
CA GLN A 92 2.36 2.20 13.26
C GLN A 92 2.24 0.78 13.87
N ALA A 93 1.62 -0.13 13.16
CA ALA A 93 1.39 -1.51 13.60
C ALA A 93 2.09 -2.57 12.73
N GLY A 94 2.92 -2.18 11.75
CA GLY A 94 3.54 -3.12 10.80
C GLY A 94 2.56 -3.81 9.83
N LEU A 95 1.31 -3.30 9.75
CA LEU A 95 0.22 -3.91 8.97
C LEU A 95 0.13 -3.39 7.52
N GLY A 96 1.07 -2.57 7.08
CA GLY A 96 1.17 -2.10 5.70
C GLY A 96 0.04 -1.18 5.23
N GLY A 97 -0.71 -0.53 6.14
CA GLY A 97 -1.90 0.26 5.78
C GLY A 97 -1.62 1.40 4.80
N ALA A 98 -0.56 2.19 5.02
CA ALA A 98 -0.20 3.28 4.11
C ALA A 98 0.21 2.74 2.73
N ASN A 99 0.97 1.63 2.68
CA ASN A 99 1.39 0.97 1.44
C ASN A 99 0.19 0.42 0.66
N SER A 100 -0.76 -0.19 1.36
CA SER A 100 -2.01 -0.68 0.77
C SER A 100 -2.84 0.47 0.21
N ASN A 101 -2.97 1.59 0.95
CA ASN A 101 -3.70 2.76 0.48
C ASN A 101 -3.07 3.34 -0.81
N ALA A 102 -1.73 3.37 -0.89
CA ALA A 102 -1.01 3.80 -2.09
C ALA A 102 -1.23 2.88 -3.29
N ALA A 103 -1.10 1.56 -3.09
CA ALA A 103 -1.37 0.58 -4.14
C ALA A 103 -2.83 0.65 -4.63
N THR A 104 -3.78 0.74 -3.70
CA THR A 104 -5.21 0.93 -4.00
C THR A 104 -5.44 2.22 -4.78
N THR A 105 -4.69 3.29 -4.47
CA THR A 105 -4.78 4.56 -5.20
C THR A 105 -4.30 4.41 -6.64
N LEU A 106 -3.14 3.80 -6.89
CA LEU A 106 -2.66 3.53 -8.26
C LEU A 106 -3.69 2.73 -9.07
N TRP A 107 -4.23 1.66 -8.48
CA TRP A 107 -5.26 0.84 -9.11
C TRP A 107 -6.53 1.62 -9.42
N ALA A 108 -7.06 2.35 -8.43
CA ALA A 108 -8.29 3.13 -8.57
C ALA A 108 -8.16 4.22 -9.64
N LEU A 109 -7.04 4.94 -9.68
CA LEU A 109 -6.77 5.96 -10.69
C LEU A 109 -6.73 5.35 -12.09
N ASN A 110 -6.04 4.21 -12.28
CA ASN A 110 -5.99 3.54 -13.56
C ASN A 110 -7.38 3.16 -14.07
N GLU A 111 -8.21 2.60 -13.19
CA GLU A 111 -9.59 2.24 -13.53
C GLU A 111 -10.47 3.47 -13.84
N LEU A 112 -10.44 4.48 -12.96
CA LEU A 112 -11.32 5.65 -13.05
C LEU A 112 -10.98 6.56 -14.23
N THR A 113 -9.70 6.69 -14.56
CA THR A 113 -9.23 7.52 -15.67
C THR A 113 -9.11 6.74 -16.99
N LYS A 114 -9.35 5.42 -16.96
CA LYS A 114 -9.21 4.52 -18.13
C LYS A 114 -7.83 4.62 -18.78
N SER A 115 -6.78 4.79 -17.97
CA SER A 115 -5.41 4.98 -18.45
C SER A 115 -4.78 3.72 -19.04
N GLN A 116 -5.43 2.56 -18.92
CA GLN A 116 -5.05 1.28 -19.54
C GLN A 116 -3.65 0.76 -19.16
N MET A 117 -3.12 1.17 -18.01
CA MET A 117 -1.89 0.57 -17.47
C MET A 117 -2.14 -0.91 -17.16
N THR A 118 -1.19 -1.73 -17.56
CA THR A 118 -1.20 -3.16 -17.23
C THR A 118 -0.92 -3.39 -15.74
N PRO A 119 -1.29 -4.56 -15.16
CA PRO A 119 -0.92 -4.91 -13.80
C PRO A 119 0.60 -4.84 -13.54
N PHE A 120 1.41 -5.18 -14.54
CA PHE A 120 2.87 -5.09 -14.44
C PHE A 120 3.35 -3.63 -14.34
N GLU A 121 2.79 -2.71 -15.15
CA GLU A 121 3.15 -1.30 -15.08
C GLU A 121 2.75 -0.66 -13.74
N LEU A 122 1.60 -1.03 -13.19
CA LEU A 122 1.16 -0.60 -11.87
C LEU A 122 2.09 -1.14 -10.76
N PHE A 123 2.49 -2.40 -10.87
CA PHE A 123 3.48 -3.02 -9.99
C PHE A 123 4.82 -2.27 -10.03
N GLU A 124 5.34 -1.95 -11.22
CA GLU A 124 6.58 -1.17 -11.37
C GLU A 124 6.44 0.25 -10.78
N CYS A 125 5.29 0.93 -10.97
CA CYS A 125 5.02 2.21 -10.34
C CYS A 125 5.02 2.13 -8.81
N SER A 126 4.54 1.03 -8.25
CA SER A 126 4.46 0.86 -6.80
C SER A 126 5.82 0.79 -6.11
N LYS A 127 6.86 0.35 -6.83
CA LYS A 127 8.25 0.32 -6.34
C LYS A 127 8.84 1.72 -6.12
N GLU A 128 8.31 2.74 -6.81
CA GLU A 128 8.74 4.14 -6.62
C GLU A 128 8.22 4.75 -5.30
N LEU A 129 7.30 4.07 -4.59
CA LEU A 129 6.65 4.57 -3.38
C LEU A 129 7.34 4.06 -2.11
N HIS A 130 7.22 2.77 -1.85
CA HIS A 130 7.79 2.15 -0.66
C HIS A 130 7.97 0.64 -0.89
N SER A 131 8.94 0.02 -0.24
CA SER A 131 9.32 -1.39 -0.44
C SER A 131 8.19 -2.40 -0.28
N ASP A 132 7.25 -2.17 0.63
CA ASP A 132 6.11 -3.07 0.87
C ASP A 132 4.92 -2.83 -0.09
N THR A 133 4.91 -1.71 -0.85
CA THR A 133 3.79 -1.37 -1.73
C THR A 133 3.56 -2.40 -2.85
N PRO A 134 4.63 -2.95 -3.50
CA PRO A 134 4.47 -3.95 -4.56
C PRO A 134 3.71 -5.20 -4.14
N PHE A 135 3.82 -5.62 -2.88
CA PHE A 135 3.08 -6.75 -2.35
C PHE A 135 1.57 -6.66 -2.61
N PHE A 136 0.97 -5.48 -2.54
CA PHE A 136 -0.47 -5.29 -2.70
C PHE A 136 -0.95 -5.41 -4.16
N PHE A 137 -0.04 -5.64 -5.10
CA PHE A 137 -0.34 -6.05 -6.48
C PHE A 137 -0.25 -7.56 -6.68
N SER A 138 0.09 -8.32 -5.63
CA SER A 138 0.03 -9.78 -5.61
C SER A 138 -1.40 -10.29 -5.42
N GLN A 139 -1.59 -11.61 -5.52
CA GLN A 139 -2.87 -12.26 -5.25
C GLN A 139 -3.16 -12.46 -3.74
N GLY A 140 -2.48 -11.71 -2.88
CA GLY A 140 -2.74 -11.64 -1.45
C GLY A 140 -1.83 -12.52 -0.59
N THR A 141 -0.99 -13.37 -1.19
CA THR A 141 0.07 -14.12 -0.49
C THR A 141 1.33 -14.08 -1.34
N ALA A 142 2.44 -13.63 -0.78
CA ALA A 142 3.70 -13.60 -1.50
C ALA A 142 4.91 -13.74 -0.58
N PHE A 143 5.95 -14.38 -1.10
CA PHE A 143 7.27 -14.37 -0.52
C PHE A 143 7.98 -13.09 -0.97
N CYS A 144 8.39 -12.27 0.00
CA CYS A 144 9.02 -10.99 -0.23
C CYS A 144 10.48 -11.02 0.23
N GLN A 145 11.37 -10.50 -0.62
CA GLN A 145 12.81 -10.44 -0.39
C GLN A 145 13.35 -9.03 -0.70
N GLY A 146 14.67 -8.84 -0.54
CA GLY A 146 15.30 -7.54 -0.64
C GLY A 146 14.94 -6.70 0.57
N THR A 147 14.47 -5.43 0.37
CA THR A 147 13.87 -4.62 1.43
C THR A 147 12.34 -4.86 1.56
N GLY A 148 11.74 -5.75 0.70
CA GLY A 148 10.32 -6.09 0.59
C GLY A 148 9.79 -6.02 -0.85
N GLU A 149 10.58 -5.45 -1.77
CA GLU A 149 10.18 -5.12 -3.15
C GLU A 149 10.27 -6.30 -4.14
N ILE A 150 10.99 -7.36 -3.80
CA ILE A 150 11.08 -8.57 -4.62
C ILE A 150 9.96 -9.51 -4.21
N VAL A 151 8.89 -9.52 -5.01
CA VAL A 151 7.64 -10.22 -4.70
C VAL A 151 7.52 -11.48 -5.56
N THR A 152 7.41 -12.63 -4.93
CA THR A 152 7.14 -13.93 -5.58
C THR A 152 5.81 -14.46 -5.07
N GLU A 153 4.85 -14.65 -5.97
CA GLU A 153 3.52 -15.19 -5.63
C GLU A 153 3.62 -16.51 -4.88
N ALA A 154 2.80 -16.65 -3.86
CA ALA A 154 2.65 -17.88 -3.10
C ALA A 154 1.16 -18.17 -2.87
N SER A 155 0.85 -19.39 -2.52
CA SER A 155 -0.52 -19.80 -2.20
C SER A 155 -0.54 -20.53 -0.86
N LEU A 156 -1.43 -20.07 0.01
CA LEU A 156 -1.67 -20.70 1.30
C LEU A 156 -3.16 -20.97 1.50
N PRO A 157 -3.52 -22.01 2.26
CA PRO A 157 -4.90 -22.24 2.64
C PRO A 157 -5.39 -21.08 3.53
N LYS A 158 -6.64 -20.66 3.32
CA LYS A 158 -7.27 -19.63 4.15
C LYS A 158 -7.29 -20.05 5.62
N ARG A 159 -6.93 -19.15 6.50
CA ARG A 159 -6.90 -19.32 7.95
C ARG A 159 -7.51 -18.11 8.63
N GLU A 160 -8.17 -18.32 9.75
CA GLU A 160 -8.54 -17.27 10.68
C GLU A 160 -7.33 -16.89 11.53
N VAL A 161 -7.12 -15.57 11.71
CA VAL A 161 -6.03 -15.03 12.52
C VAL A 161 -6.56 -13.97 13.47
N TRP A 162 -5.97 -13.89 14.65
CA TRP A 162 -6.22 -12.81 15.61
C TRP A 162 -5.05 -11.85 15.57
N ILE A 163 -5.35 -10.56 15.43
CA ILE A 163 -4.35 -9.48 15.44
C ILE A 163 -4.47 -8.75 16.76
N ILE A 164 -3.43 -8.80 17.58
CA ILE A 164 -3.35 -8.09 18.85
C ILE A 164 -2.31 -6.99 18.70
N LYS A 165 -2.74 -5.73 18.74
CA LYS A 165 -1.87 -4.56 18.73
C LYS A 165 -1.80 -3.94 20.13
N PRO A 166 -0.60 -3.85 20.74
CA PRO A 166 -0.40 -3.06 21.95
C PRO A 166 -0.70 -1.58 21.70
N LYS A 167 -0.98 -0.82 22.77
CA LYS A 167 -1.25 0.63 22.66
C LYS A 167 -0.02 1.43 22.20
N ILE A 168 1.18 0.87 22.33
CA ILE A 168 2.44 1.49 21.91
C ILE A 168 2.63 1.22 20.40
N GLY A 169 2.86 2.28 19.61
CA GLY A 169 3.27 2.19 18.22
C GLY A 169 4.79 2.04 18.10
N LEU A 170 5.24 1.28 17.11
CA LEU A 170 6.64 1.22 16.70
C LEU A 170 6.71 1.75 15.26
N SER A 171 7.59 2.73 15.03
CA SER A 171 7.95 3.15 13.68
C SER A 171 8.92 2.11 13.11
N THR A 172 8.64 1.61 11.96
CA THR A 172 9.55 0.76 11.16
C THR A 172 10.42 1.63 10.27
#